data_77dc0313b6e987c3c0fdc44b5285bb07
#
_entry.id   77dc0313b6e987c3c0fdc44b5285bb07
#
_cell.length_a   1.000
_cell.length_b   1.000
_cell.length_c   1.000
_cell.angle_alpha   90.00
_cell.angle_beta   90.00
_cell.angle_gamma   90.00
#
_symmetry.space_group_name_H-M   'P 1'
#
loop_
_entity.id
_entity.type
_entity.pdbx_description
1 polymer ?
#
loop_
_entity_poly.entity_id
_entity_poly.type
_entity_poly.pdbx_seq_one_letter_code
_entity_poly.pdbx_strand_id
1 'polypeptide(L)'
;MRILSVTAQKADSTGSGVFLTELVRGFQKMGWEQAVICGTVEGEPVCLPEGVRVFPVFYESRELPFPVCGMSDEMPYRSTRYRDLTERMTQQLTDAFRARILETVEAFRPDVILCHHLYFAASLVRELCPGIPVYGQCHGSDLRQLAGNPWKRDWIISQIQKLDGIFALHAVQKQTICTLFGVPEDRVSVVGTGYNSDVFCRNPQLHTSRMDGKLRLIFAGKLSQKKGVFSLLRSLNYLKNPDGVELWLAGGCGNPAEYENLRHMAQ
;
A
#
# COMPACT_ATOMS: atom_id res chain seq x y z
N MET A 1 7.22 -20.78 11.82
CA MET A 1 7.92 -19.84 10.92
C MET A 1 7.72 -18.42 11.43
N ARG A 2 8.77 -17.62 11.43
CA ARG A 2 8.76 -16.21 11.85
C ARG A 2 8.89 -15.31 10.62
N ILE A 3 7.88 -14.48 10.37
CA ILE A 3 7.85 -13.58 9.22
C ILE A 3 7.98 -12.14 9.71
N LEU A 4 8.94 -11.41 9.15
CA LEU A 4 9.08 -9.98 9.34
C LEU A 4 8.53 -9.26 8.10
N SER A 5 7.43 -8.51 8.27
CA SER A 5 6.93 -7.61 7.24
C SER A 5 7.52 -6.22 7.40
N VAL A 6 7.97 -5.59 6.30
CA VAL A 6 8.60 -4.26 6.35
C VAL A 6 7.93 -3.30 5.37
N THR A 7 7.53 -2.15 5.87
CA THR A 7 7.04 -1.02 5.05
C THR A 7 7.60 0.29 5.57
N ALA A 8 7.90 1.24 4.67
CA ALA A 8 8.31 2.59 5.07
C ALA A 8 7.12 3.51 5.39
N GLN A 9 5.89 3.05 5.13
CA GLN A 9 4.64 3.78 5.34
C GLN A 9 3.95 3.35 6.63
N LYS A 10 2.82 4.02 6.96
CA LYS A 10 1.88 3.52 7.96
C LYS A 10 1.31 2.18 7.51
N ALA A 11 1.25 1.22 8.42
CA ALA A 11 0.93 -0.17 8.11
C ALA A 11 -0.56 -0.43 7.81
N ASP A 12 -1.45 0.52 8.10
CA ASP A 12 -2.90 0.33 8.12
C ASP A 12 -3.70 1.39 7.35
N SER A 13 -3.04 2.45 6.86
CA SER A 13 -3.72 3.66 6.40
C SER A 13 -3.89 3.77 4.88
N THR A 14 -3.47 2.77 4.12
CA THR A 14 -3.50 2.78 2.65
C THR A 14 -3.93 1.42 2.11
N GLY A 15 -4.19 1.32 0.81
CA GLY A 15 -4.47 0.01 0.19
C GLY A 15 -3.35 -1.01 0.40
N SER A 16 -2.08 -0.58 0.35
CA SER A 16 -0.93 -1.45 0.66
C SER A 16 -0.84 -1.78 2.15
N GLY A 17 -1.26 -0.87 3.03
CA GLY A 17 -1.32 -1.12 4.47
C GLY A 17 -2.42 -2.13 4.82
N VAL A 18 -3.62 -1.99 4.23
CA VAL A 18 -4.69 -2.98 4.38
C VAL A 18 -4.24 -4.35 3.86
N PHE A 19 -3.56 -4.39 2.72
CA PHE A 19 -3.00 -5.62 2.17
C PHE A 19 -2.00 -6.27 3.14
N LEU A 20 -1.07 -5.50 3.71
CA LEU A 20 -0.13 -5.96 4.74
C LEU A 20 -0.88 -6.54 5.95
N THR A 21 -1.86 -5.81 6.47
CA THR A 21 -2.66 -6.22 7.64
C THR A 21 -3.38 -7.54 7.38
N GLU A 22 -3.98 -7.72 6.21
CA GLU A 22 -4.67 -8.97 5.84
C GLU A 22 -3.71 -10.14 5.65
N LEU A 23 -2.51 -9.91 5.08
CA LEU A 23 -1.47 -10.94 5.00
C LEU A 23 -1.01 -11.38 6.39
N VAL A 24 -0.74 -10.44 7.28
CA VAL A 24 -0.35 -10.72 8.67
C VAL A 24 -1.42 -11.56 9.36
N ARG A 25 -2.71 -11.20 9.20
CA ARG A 25 -3.85 -11.96 9.73
C ARG A 25 -3.91 -13.38 9.14
N GLY A 26 -3.69 -13.51 7.84
CA GLY A 26 -3.64 -14.80 7.16
C GLY A 26 -2.52 -15.69 7.68
N PHE A 27 -1.33 -15.15 7.84
CA PHE A 27 -0.18 -15.89 8.36
C PHE A 27 -0.35 -16.29 9.84
N GLN A 28 -1.01 -15.45 10.66
CA GLN A 28 -1.36 -15.82 12.03
C GLN A 28 -2.34 -17.01 12.07
N LYS A 29 -3.35 -17.04 11.19
CA LYS A 29 -4.27 -18.19 11.05
C LYS A 29 -3.52 -19.49 10.71
N MET A 30 -2.33 -19.38 10.08
CA MET A 30 -1.44 -20.52 9.81
C MET A 30 -0.51 -20.86 11.00
N GLY A 31 -0.64 -20.17 12.12
CA GLY A 31 0.19 -20.36 13.32
C GLY A 31 1.62 -19.80 13.21
N TRP A 32 1.87 -18.83 12.30
CA TRP A 32 3.18 -18.23 12.16
C TRP A 32 3.33 -16.97 12.99
N GLU A 33 4.49 -16.80 13.59
CA GLU A 33 4.83 -15.60 14.35
C GLU A 33 5.09 -14.42 13.42
N GLN A 34 4.56 -13.24 13.79
CA GLN A 34 4.61 -12.04 12.96
C GLN A 34 5.29 -10.89 13.68
N ALA A 35 6.13 -10.19 12.95
CA ALA A 35 6.63 -8.87 13.33
C ALA A 35 6.48 -7.90 12.16
N VAL A 36 6.32 -6.61 12.46
CA VAL A 36 6.16 -5.56 11.45
C VAL A 36 7.07 -4.38 11.80
N ILE A 37 7.89 -3.96 10.82
CA ILE A 37 8.52 -2.64 10.82
C ILE A 37 7.65 -1.71 9.97
N CYS A 38 7.25 -0.56 10.52
CA CYS A 38 6.48 0.44 9.78
C CYS A 38 6.83 1.86 10.22
N GLY A 39 6.59 2.83 9.32
CA GLY A 39 6.63 4.24 9.67
C GLY A 39 5.37 4.66 10.41
N THR A 40 5.51 5.46 11.46
CA THR A 40 4.39 6.06 12.21
C THR A 40 4.84 7.35 12.88
N VAL A 41 3.93 8.00 13.61
CA VAL A 41 4.23 9.14 14.48
C VAL A 41 4.04 8.71 15.93
N GLU A 42 4.83 9.23 16.85
CA GLU A 42 4.73 8.89 18.27
C GLU A 42 3.32 9.24 18.81
N GLY A 43 2.74 8.32 19.57
CA GLY A 43 1.37 8.44 20.07
C GLY A 43 0.25 8.04 19.09
N GLU A 44 0.55 7.82 17.81
CA GLU A 44 -0.44 7.27 16.89
C GLU A 44 -0.51 5.73 16.99
N PRO A 45 -1.72 5.14 17.11
CA PRO A 45 -1.86 3.69 17.16
C PRO A 45 -1.51 3.08 15.80
N VAL A 46 -0.88 1.91 15.81
CA VAL A 46 -0.70 1.05 14.63
C VAL A 46 -1.72 -0.08 14.72
N CYS A 47 -2.73 -0.03 13.87
CA CYS A 47 -3.86 -0.97 13.90
C CYS A 47 -3.50 -2.29 13.18
N LEU A 48 -2.85 -3.20 13.87
CA LEU A 48 -2.53 -4.54 13.41
C LEU A 48 -3.24 -5.59 14.26
N PRO A 49 -3.38 -6.84 13.79
CA PRO A 49 -3.93 -7.93 14.58
C PRO A 49 -3.20 -8.13 15.91
N GLU A 50 -3.93 -8.55 16.96
CA GLU A 50 -3.36 -8.82 18.28
C GLU A 50 -2.24 -9.86 18.20
N GLY A 51 -1.20 -9.72 19.05
CA GLY A 51 -0.05 -10.63 19.09
C GLY A 51 1.04 -10.35 18.05
N VAL A 52 0.85 -9.39 17.15
CA VAL A 52 1.89 -8.95 16.21
C VAL A 52 2.89 -8.03 16.92
N ARG A 53 4.18 -8.35 16.82
CA ARG A 53 5.23 -7.49 17.36
C ARG A 53 5.47 -6.32 16.40
N VAL A 54 5.28 -5.08 16.89
CA VAL A 54 5.49 -3.86 16.08
C VAL A 54 6.80 -3.21 16.46
N PHE A 55 7.60 -2.88 15.46
CA PHE A 55 8.87 -2.15 15.58
C PHE A 55 8.75 -0.83 14.79
N PRO A 56 8.21 0.22 15.40
CA PRO A 56 7.94 1.47 14.68
C PRO A 56 9.22 2.25 14.38
N VAL A 57 9.24 2.92 13.23
CA VAL A 57 10.16 4.02 12.92
C VAL A 57 9.37 5.31 13.08
N PHE A 58 9.74 6.12 14.08
CA PHE A 58 9.02 7.33 14.42
C PHE A 58 9.47 8.51 13.57
N TYR A 59 8.55 8.99 12.74
CA TYR A 59 8.64 10.28 12.05
C TYR A 59 8.12 11.41 12.93
N GLU A 60 8.32 12.66 12.49
CA GLU A 60 8.03 13.88 13.26
C GLU A 60 8.72 13.87 14.64
N SER A 61 9.87 13.19 14.72
CA SER A 61 10.72 12.99 15.88
C SER A 61 12.01 13.80 15.76
N ARG A 62 12.85 13.74 16.79
CA ARG A 62 14.19 14.32 16.72
C ARG A 62 15.07 13.70 15.63
N GLU A 63 14.90 12.40 15.37
CA GLU A 63 15.69 11.65 14.39
C GLU A 63 15.15 11.86 12.96
N LEU A 64 13.84 11.86 12.79
CA LEU A 64 13.15 12.08 11.52
C LEU A 64 12.19 13.27 11.63
N PRO A 65 12.68 14.53 11.56
CA PRO A 65 11.87 15.71 11.81
C PRO A 65 10.96 16.10 10.63
N PHE A 66 10.42 15.13 9.92
CA PHE A 66 9.54 15.33 8.78
C PHE A 66 8.46 14.24 8.76
N PRO A 67 7.32 14.48 8.07
CA PRO A 67 6.22 13.52 7.96
C PRO A 67 6.61 12.22 7.28
N VAL A 68 5.86 11.15 7.56
CA VAL A 68 6.04 9.80 6.97
C VAL A 68 6.17 9.88 5.46
N CYS A 69 7.18 9.21 4.90
CA CYS A 69 7.37 9.17 3.47
C CYS A 69 6.25 8.39 2.76
N GLY A 70 5.61 9.02 1.77
CA GLY A 70 4.50 8.45 1.01
C GLY A 70 4.92 7.88 -0.34
N MET A 71 4.32 6.75 -0.74
CA MET A 71 4.51 6.15 -2.06
C MET A 71 3.61 6.78 -3.15
N SER A 72 2.87 7.82 -2.82
CA SER A 72 2.05 8.60 -3.73
C SER A 72 2.16 10.09 -3.36
N ASP A 73 1.95 10.97 -4.34
CA ASP A 73 1.94 12.42 -4.10
C ASP A 73 0.78 12.85 -3.18
N GLU A 74 -0.29 12.06 -3.16
CA GLU A 74 -1.47 12.26 -2.34
C GLU A 74 -1.67 11.06 -1.43
N MET A 75 -1.35 11.23 -0.16
CA MET A 75 -1.58 10.23 0.88
C MET A 75 -2.82 10.60 1.72
N PRO A 76 -3.45 9.64 2.41
CA PRO A 76 -4.57 9.93 3.33
C PRO A 76 -4.12 10.59 4.65
N TYR A 77 -2.84 10.86 4.81
CA TYR A 77 -2.21 11.55 5.93
C TYR A 77 -1.14 12.52 5.42
N ARG A 78 -0.71 13.45 6.26
CA ARG A 78 0.41 14.35 5.95
C ARG A 78 1.66 13.54 5.65
N SER A 79 2.28 13.76 4.50
CA SER A 79 3.39 12.93 4.04
C SER A 79 4.47 13.73 3.33
N THR A 80 5.68 13.19 3.37
CA THR A 80 6.84 13.67 2.60
C THR A 80 6.95 12.86 1.31
N ARG A 81 7.10 13.53 0.17
CA ARG A 81 7.35 12.83 -1.09
C ARG A 81 8.84 12.50 -1.21
N TYR A 82 9.18 11.33 -1.71
CA TYR A 82 10.58 10.91 -1.90
C TYR A 82 11.39 11.89 -2.76
N ARG A 83 10.77 12.53 -3.75
CA ARG A 83 11.44 13.52 -4.62
C ARG A 83 11.79 14.82 -3.90
N ASP A 84 11.18 15.11 -2.77
CA ASP A 84 11.42 16.32 -1.98
C ASP A 84 12.43 16.08 -0.84
N LEU A 85 12.93 14.85 -0.69
CA LEU A 85 13.94 14.53 0.31
C LEU A 85 15.27 15.20 -0.04
N THR A 86 15.76 16.04 0.85
CA THR A 86 17.12 16.56 0.78
C THR A 86 18.14 15.44 1.10
N GLU A 87 19.41 15.67 0.84
CA GLU A 87 20.47 14.71 1.18
C GLU A 87 20.50 14.41 2.68
N ARG A 88 20.37 15.43 3.53
CA ARG A 88 20.26 15.28 4.98
C ARG A 88 19.06 14.42 5.39
N MET A 89 17.88 14.69 4.84
CA MET A 89 16.67 13.89 5.13
C MET A 89 16.84 12.45 4.67
N THR A 90 17.47 12.25 3.52
CA THR A 90 17.79 10.91 2.97
C THR A 90 18.71 10.15 3.92
N GLN A 91 19.74 10.79 4.46
CA GLN A 91 20.65 10.17 5.42
C GLN A 91 19.90 9.80 6.71
N GLN A 92 19.16 10.76 7.29
CA GLN A 92 18.34 10.52 8.49
C GLN A 92 17.39 9.35 8.31
N LEU A 93 16.66 9.31 7.18
CA LEU A 93 15.75 8.22 6.84
C LEU A 93 16.47 6.87 6.78
N THR A 94 17.62 6.85 6.12
CA THR A 94 18.43 5.64 5.96
C THR A 94 18.93 5.14 7.31
N ASP A 95 19.45 6.02 8.16
CA ASP A 95 20.00 5.67 9.47
C ASP A 95 18.92 5.15 10.43
N ALA A 96 17.75 5.81 10.47
CA ALA A 96 16.65 5.39 11.32
C ALA A 96 16.11 4.00 10.93
N PHE A 97 15.91 3.76 9.63
CA PHE A 97 15.47 2.44 9.16
C PHE A 97 16.56 1.39 9.32
N ARG A 98 17.82 1.71 9.08
CA ARG A 98 18.97 0.80 9.30
C ARG A 98 18.99 0.33 10.75
N ALA A 99 18.97 1.25 11.70
CA ALA A 99 18.99 0.93 13.12
C ALA A 99 17.80 0.03 13.51
N ARG A 100 16.59 0.35 13.05
CA ARG A 100 15.39 -0.42 13.35
C ARG A 100 15.39 -1.81 12.71
N ILE A 101 15.87 -1.96 11.48
CA ILE A 101 15.99 -3.26 10.81
C ILE A 101 16.96 -4.16 11.57
N LEU A 102 18.16 -3.68 11.89
CA LEU A 102 19.16 -4.47 12.59
C LEU A 102 18.68 -4.89 13.98
N GLU A 103 18.13 -3.98 14.77
CA GLU A 103 17.52 -4.28 16.08
C GLU A 103 16.43 -5.35 15.97
N THR A 104 15.54 -5.19 14.98
CA THR A 104 14.42 -6.13 14.81
C THR A 104 14.89 -7.51 14.38
N VAL A 105 15.84 -7.58 13.47
CA VAL A 105 16.40 -8.86 13.00
C VAL A 105 17.08 -9.60 14.15
N GLU A 106 17.83 -8.91 15.01
CA GLU A 106 18.46 -9.50 16.19
C GLU A 106 17.41 -10.00 17.22
N ALA A 107 16.41 -9.17 17.53
CA ALA A 107 15.41 -9.46 18.55
C ALA A 107 14.36 -10.48 18.10
N PHE A 108 13.97 -10.48 16.83
CA PHE A 108 12.90 -11.33 16.30
C PHE A 108 13.44 -12.59 15.60
N ARG A 109 14.64 -12.51 15.00
CA ARG A 109 15.28 -13.60 14.24
C ARG A 109 14.34 -14.18 13.17
N PRO A 110 13.94 -13.39 12.17
CA PRO A 110 12.99 -13.83 11.15
C PRO A 110 13.57 -14.97 10.30
N ASP A 111 12.73 -15.93 9.94
CA ASP A 111 13.07 -16.98 8.96
C ASP A 111 12.96 -16.44 7.52
N VAL A 112 12.11 -15.41 7.31
CA VAL A 112 11.89 -14.73 6.03
C VAL A 112 11.46 -13.29 6.26
N ILE A 113 11.86 -12.40 5.34
CA ILE A 113 11.44 -10.98 5.34
C ILE A 113 10.59 -10.71 4.10
N LEU A 114 9.41 -10.10 4.31
CA LEU A 114 8.52 -9.64 3.24
C LEU A 114 8.47 -8.11 3.24
N CYS A 115 9.00 -7.49 2.19
CA CYS A 115 9.02 -6.06 2.04
C CYS A 115 7.84 -5.58 1.18
N HIS A 116 7.10 -4.60 1.68
CA HIS A 116 6.03 -3.95 0.93
C HIS A 116 6.57 -2.73 0.20
N HIS A 117 6.28 -2.67 -1.11
CA HIS A 117 6.85 -1.80 -2.13
C HIS A 117 8.30 -2.15 -2.52
N LEU A 118 8.51 -2.29 -3.81
CA LEU A 118 9.83 -2.48 -4.43
C LEU A 118 10.57 -1.13 -4.50
N TYR A 119 10.88 -0.58 -3.35
CA TYR A 119 11.47 0.75 -3.24
C TYR A 119 12.47 0.81 -2.08
N PHE A 120 12.60 1.95 -1.41
CA PHE A 120 13.58 2.24 -0.37
C PHE A 120 13.72 1.13 0.70
N ALA A 121 12.60 0.75 1.37
CA ALA A 121 12.67 -0.21 2.48
C ALA A 121 13.12 -1.60 2.03
N ALA A 122 12.60 -2.10 0.90
CA ALA A 122 13.00 -3.38 0.33
C ALA A 122 14.50 -3.39 -0.05
N SER A 123 14.97 -2.28 -0.62
CA SER A 123 16.37 -2.13 -1.01
C SER A 123 17.30 -2.13 0.21
N LEU A 124 16.92 -1.39 1.26
CA LEU A 124 17.73 -1.32 2.48
C LEU A 124 17.74 -2.66 3.24
N VAL A 125 16.59 -3.33 3.33
CA VAL A 125 16.52 -4.68 3.92
C VAL A 125 17.41 -5.67 3.16
N ARG A 126 17.36 -5.67 1.82
CA ARG A 126 18.21 -6.58 1.02
C ARG A 126 19.69 -6.31 1.22
N GLU A 127 20.08 -5.04 1.34
CA GLU A 127 21.48 -4.65 1.62
C GLU A 127 21.95 -5.15 2.99
N LEU A 128 21.09 -5.00 4.03
CA LEU A 128 21.46 -5.28 5.41
C LEU A 128 21.34 -6.76 5.80
N CYS A 129 20.50 -7.52 5.11
CA CYS A 129 20.14 -8.89 5.48
C CYS A 129 20.51 -9.89 4.37
N PRO A 130 21.80 -10.01 3.96
CA PRO A 130 22.20 -10.89 2.85
C PRO A 130 21.97 -12.37 3.14
N GLY A 131 21.94 -12.78 4.39
CA GLY A 131 21.78 -14.16 4.84
C GLY A 131 20.36 -14.60 5.14
N ILE A 132 19.36 -13.72 4.97
CA ILE A 132 17.95 -14.03 5.20
C ILE A 132 17.21 -13.94 3.87
N PRO A 133 16.29 -14.88 3.55
CA PRO A 133 15.43 -14.75 2.37
C PRO A 133 14.57 -13.49 2.42
N VAL A 134 14.65 -12.64 1.39
CA VAL A 134 13.93 -11.37 1.29
C VAL A 134 13.06 -11.36 0.05
N TYR A 135 11.77 -11.24 0.23
CA TYR A 135 10.78 -11.15 -0.84
C TYR A 135 10.20 -9.74 -0.90
N GLY A 136 9.84 -9.30 -2.10
CA GLY A 136 9.23 -8.00 -2.34
C GLY A 136 7.81 -8.12 -2.87
N GLN A 137 6.85 -7.41 -2.24
CA GLN A 137 5.48 -7.26 -2.73
C GLN A 137 5.33 -5.94 -3.48
N CYS A 138 5.04 -6.00 -4.77
CA CYS A 138 4.74 -4.82 -5.59
C CYS A 138 3.29 -4.35 -5.37
N HIS A 139 3.12 -3.03 -5.21
CA HIS A 139 1.79 -2.40 -5.06
C HIS A 139 1.45 -1.42 -6.19
N GLY A 140 2.32 -1.27 -7.20
CA GLY A 140 2.14 -0.42 -8.38
C GLY A 140 2.48 1.06 -8.16
N SER A 141 2.39 1.60 -6.95
CA SER A 141 2.88 2.94 -6.62
C SER A 141 4.40 3.02 -6.66
N ASP A 142 5.08 1.96 -6.26
CA ASP A 142 6.52 1.74 -6.35
C ASP A 142 7.05 1.83 -7.79
N LEU A 143 6.36 1.20 -8.74
CA LEU A 143 6.72 1.30 -10.16
C LEU A 143 6.61 2.74 -10.67
N ARG A 144 5.54 3.46 -10.30
CA ARG A 144 5.36 4.86 -10.66
C ARG A 144 6.42 5.76 -10.04
N GLN A 145 6.76 5.53 -8.76
CA GLN A 145 7.82 6.27 -8.08
C GLN A 145 9.17 6.04 -8.76
N LEU A 146 9.54 4.80 -9.05
CA LEU A 146 10.80 4.51 -9.71
C LEU A 146 10.87 5.10 -11.13
N ALA A 147 9.76 5.05 -11.89
CA ALA A 147 9.71 5.60 -13.23
C ALA A 147 9.80 7.13 -13.24
N GLY A 148 9.16 7.80 -12.28
CA GLY A 148 9.01 9.27 -12.25
C GLY A 148 9.99 10.01 -11.34
N ASN A 149 10.84 9.31 -10.58
CA ASN A 149 11.71 9.91 -9.58
C ASN A 149 13.14 9.34 -9.64
N PRO A 150 14.18 10.17 -9.85
CA PRO A 150 15.57 9.74 -9.92
C PRO A 150 16.18 9.40 -8.54
N TRP A 151 15.49 9.72 -7.43
CA TRP A 151 16.00 9.54 -6.08
C TRP A 151 16.45 8.10 -5.83
N LYS A 152 17.73 7.89 -5.57
CA LYS A 152 18.38 6.58 -5.33
C LYS A 152 18.05 5.49 -6.35
N ARG A 153 17.63 5.85 -7.56
CA ARG A 153 17.08 4.92 -8.56
C ARG A 153 18.00 3.73 -8.85
N ASP A 154 19.26 3.98 -9.14
CA ASP A 154 20.21 2.93 -9.53
C ASP A 154 20.51 1.99 -8.36
N TRP A 155 20.62 2.56 -7.13
CA TRP A 155 20.78 1.75 -5.93
C TRP A 155 19.53 0.91 -5.67
N ILE A 156 18.34 1.46 -5.80
CA ILE A 156 17.07 0.72 -5.64
C ILE A 156 17.03 -0.44 -6.62
N ILE A 157 17.27 -0.19 -7.91
CA ILE A 157 17.29 -1.25 -8.93
C ILE A 157 18.28 -2.34 -8.57
N SER A 158 19.51 -1.97 -8.21
CA SER A 158 20.58 -2.93 -7.89
C SER A 158 20.27 -3.83 -6.69
N GLN A 159 19.49 -3.35 -5.73
CA GLN A 159 19.08 -4.14 -4.56
C GLN A 159 17.84 -4.99 -4.86
N ILE A 160 16.86 -4.45 -5.59
CA ILE A 160 15.65 -5.21 -5.97
C ILE A 160 16.02 -6.42 -6.87
N GLN A 161 17.01 -6.30 -7.72
CA GLN A 161 17.56 -7.42 -8.51
C GLN A 161 18.09 -8.59 -7.66
N LYS A 162 18.47 -8.33 -6.41
CA LYS A 162 19.02 -9.33 -5.48
C LYS A 162 17.96 -9.96 -4.57
N LEU A 163 16.70 -9.58 -4.69
CA LEU A 163 15.63 -10.22 -3.91
C LEU A 163 15.49 -11.69 -4.29
N ASP A 164 15.12 -12.53 -3.33
CA ASP A 164 14.92 -13.96 -3.54
C ASP A 164 13.67 -14.26 -4.36
N GLY A 165 12.69 -13.34 -4.35
CA GLY A 165 11.51 -13.37 -5.21
C GLY A 165 10.67 -12.11 -5.09
N ILE A 166 9.81 -11.90 -6.07
CA ILE A 166 8.94 -10.73 -6.15
C ILE A 166 7.51 -11.18 -6.40
N PHE A 167 6.56 -10.58 -5.70
CA PHE A 167 5.14 -10.82 -5.87
C PHE A 167 4.49 -9.65 -6.61
N ALA A 168 3.77 -9.98 -7.69
CA ALA A 168 2.99 -9.06 -8.49
C ALA A 168 1.49 -9.32 -8.31
N LEU A 169 0.67 -8.28 -8.49
CA LEU A 169 -0.78 -8.38 -8.35
C LEU A 169 -1.47 -8.93 -9.62
N HIS A 170 -0.84 -8.75 -10.78
CA HIS A 170 -1.36 -9.20 -12.07
C HIS A 170 -0.27 -9.30 -13.13
N ALA A 171 -0.56 -9.98 -14.25
CA ALA A 171 0.42 -10.28 -15.30
C ALA A 171 1.08 -9.03 -15.91
N VAL A 172 0.32 -7.96 -16.17
CA VAL A 172 0.86 -6.71 -16.72
C VAL A 172 1.85 -6.07 -15.73
N GLN A 173 1.55 -6.13 -14.43
CA GLN A 173 2.47 -5.64 -13.41
C GLN A 173 3.77 -6.45 -13.37
N LYS A 174 3.68 -7.79 -13.51
CA LYS A 174 4.85 -8.68 -13.64
C LYS A 174 5.76 -8.21 -14.80
N GLN A 175 5.19 -8.00 -15.98
CA GLN A 175 5.95 -7.52 -17.15
C GLN A 175 6.62 -6.17 -16.87
N THR A 176 5.91 -5.24 -16.24
CA THR A 176 6.46 -3.93 -15.87
C THR A 176 7.61 -4.06 -14.87
N ILE A 177 7.51 -4.96 -13.88
CA ILE A 177 8.58 -5.25 -12.91
C ILE A 177 9.81 -5.77 -13.65
N CYS A 178 9.65 -6.78 -14.49
CA CYS A 178 10.75 -7.37 -15.25
C CYS A 178 11.48 -6.33 -16.10
N THR A 179 10.73 -5.48 -16.82
CA THR A 179 11.29 -4.43 -17.66
C THR A 179 11.99 -3.34 -16.85
N LEU A 180 11.35 -2.85 -15.79
CA LEU A 180 11.82 -1.68 -15.04
C LEU A 180 13.02 -1.99 -14.15
N PHE A 181 13.03 -3.16 -13.54
CA PHE A 181 14.11 -3.59 -12.65
C PHE A 181 15.14 -4.52 -13.33
N GLY A 182 14.88 -5.02 -14.54
CA GLY A 182 15.77 -5.96 -15.22
C GLY A 182 15.85 -7.33 -14.51
N VAL A 183 14.76 -7.76 -13.87
CA VAL A 183 14.68 -9.08 -13.20
C VAL A 183 14.08 -10.12 -14.13
N PRO A 184 14.55 -11.39 -14.08
CA PRO A 184 14.02 -12.46 -14.91
C PRO A 184 12.58 -12.84 -14.49
N GLU A 185 11.79 -13.34 -15.43
CA GLU A 185 10.36 -13.62 -15.23
C GLU A 185 10.07 -14.70 -14.19
N ASP A 186 10.96 -15.66 -14.04
CA ASP A 186 10.86 -16.75 -13.05
C ASP A 186 11.02 -16.27 -11.61
N ARG A 187 11.65 -15.09 -11.40
CA ARG A 187 11.72 -14.42 -10.11
C ARG A 187 10.44 -13.68 -9.71
N VAL A 188 9.49 -13.49 -10.63
CA VAL A 188 8.27 -12.73 -10.38
C VAL A 188 7.04 -13.64 -10.46
N SER A 189 6.37 -13.81 -9.33
CA SER A 189 5.14 -14.60 -9.20
C SER A 189 3.91 -13.70 -9.15
N VAL A 190 2.84 -14.03 -9.89
CA VAL A 190 1.56 -13.32 -9.81
C VAL A 190 0.70 -13.96 -8.74
N VAL A 191 0.38 -13.20 -7.69
CA VAL A 191 -0.37 -13.68 -6.51
C VAL A 191 -1.77 -13.07 -6.38
N GLY A 192 -2.07 -11.99 -7.12
CA GLY A 192 -3.33 -11.27 -7.00
C GLY A 192 -3.41 -10.37 -5.77
N THR A 193 -4.57 -9.74 -5.57
CA THR A 193 -4.83 -8.86 -4.41
C THR A 193 -5.57 -9.56 -3.29
N GLY A 194 -6.44 -10.50 -3.62
CA GLY A 194 -7.38 -11.09 -2.66
C GLY A 194 -8.42 -10.09 -2.12
N TYR A 195 -9.26 -10.58 -1.24
CA TYR A 195 -10.20 -9.77 -0.46
C TYR A 195 -10.54 -10.51 0.84
N ASN A 196 -10.99 -9.76 1.84
CA ASN A 196 -11.42 -10.36 3.11
C ASN A 196 -12.86 -10.88 2.95
N SER A 197 -13.02 -12.21 2.85
CA SER A 197 -14.31 -12.88 2.68
C SER A 197 -15.23 -12.77 3.91
N ASP A 198 -14.68 -12.51 5.10
CA ASP A 198 -15.47 -12.32 6.30
C ASP A 198 -16.19 -10.95 6.29
N VAL A 199 -15.62 -9.98 5.57
CA VAL A 199 -16.19 -8.63 5.38
C VAL A 199 -16.99 -8.53 4.09
N PHE A 200 -16.44 -9.01 2.99
CA PHE A 200 -17.06 -8.95 1.66
C PHE A 200 -17.72 -10.30 1.33
N CYS A 201 -18.79 -10.60 2.04
CA CYS A 201 -19.59 -11.79 1.83
C CYS A 201 -21.01 -11.43 1.38
N ARG A 202 -21.63 -12.34 0.61
CA ARG A 202 -23.04 -12.22 0.25
C ARG A 202 -23.87 -12.50 1.51
N ASN A 203 -24.65 -11.51 1.95
CA ASN A 203 -25.65 -11.74 3.00
C ASN A 203 -26.99 -12.16 2.36
N PRO A 204 -27.41 -13.44 2.47
CA PRO A 204 -28.66 -13.92 1.89
C PRO A 204 -29.89 -13.20 2.43
N GLN A 205 -29.82 -12.67 3.66
CA GLN A 205 -30.92 -11.96 4.31
C GLN A 205 -31.15 -10.56 3.73
N LEU A 206 -30.16 -9.98 3.04
CA LEU A 206 -30.28 -8.69 2.37
C LEU A 206 -30.85 -8.80 0.94
N HIS A 207 -31.21 -9.99 0.49
CA HIS A 207 -31.92 -10.20 -0.76
C HIS A 207 -33.40 -9.79 -0.63
N THR A 208 -33.64 -8.51 -0.41
CA THR A 208 -34.95 -7.95 -0.74
C THR A 208 -34.95 -7.68 -2.23
N SER A 209 -35.72 -8.48 -2.98
CA SER A 209 -36.14 -8.11 -4.31
C SER A 209 -36.94 -6.82 -4.18
N ARG A 210 -36.25 -5.66 -4.29
CA ARG A 210 -36.94 -4.39 -4.32
C ARG A 210 -37.67 -4.31 -5.65
N MET A 211 -38.99 -4.23 -5.57
CA MET A 211 -39.90 -4.22 -6.74
C MET A 211 -40.02 -2.83 -7.37
N ASP A 212 -39.09 -1.89 -7.06
CA ASP A 212 -39.13 -0.51 -7.58
C ASP A 212 -38.59 -0.39 -9.03
N GLY A 213 -38.11 -1.47 -9.60
CA GLY A 213 -37.59 -1.54 -10.98
C GLY A 213 -36.32 -0.72 -11.25
N LYS A 214 -35.73 -0.08 -10.23
CA LYS A 214 -34.54 0.75 -10.40
C LYS A 214 -33.25 -0.07 -10.44
N LEU A 215 -32.38 0.25 -11.38
CA LEU A 215 -31.01 -0.24 -11.41
C LEU A 215 -30.17 0.53 -10.38
N ARG A 216 -29.59 -0.19 -9.41
CA ARG A 216 -28.69 0.41 -8.42
C ARG A 216 -27.24 0.17 -8.79
N LEU A 217 -26.51 1.28 -8.93
CA LEU A 217 -25.09 1.31 -9.15
C LEU A 217 -24.39 1.79 -7.88
N ILE A 218 -23.27 1.20 -7.55
CA ILE A 218 -22.41 1.67 -6.45
C ILE A 218 -21.00 1.92 -6.97
N PHE A 219 -20.46 3.09 -6.64
CA PHE A 219 -19.04 3.40 -6.75
C PHE A 219 -18.47 3.33 -5.35
N ALA A 220 -17.43 2.52 -5.14
CA ALA A 220 -16.72 2.43 -3.88
C ALA A 220 -15.25 2.79 -4.10
N GLY A 221 -14.76 3.84 -3.42
CA GLY A 221 -13.38 4.28 -3.54
C GLY A 221 -13.19 5.77 -3.24
N LYS A 222 -11.93 6.26 -3.33
CA LYS A 222 -11.63 7.68 -3.16
C LYS A 222 -12.40 8.50 -4.20
N LEU A 223 -13.18 9.46 -3.73
CA LEU A 223 -13.95 10.37 -4.58
C LEU A 223 -13.00 11.43 -5.16
N SER A 224 -12.41 11.13 -6.30
CA SER A 224 -11.44 12.00 -7.00
C SER A 224 -11.51 11.82 -8.50
N GLN A 225 -11.09 12.85 -9.24
CA GLN A 225 -11.05 12.83 -10.70
C GLN A 225 -10.24 11.63 -11.21
N LYS A 226 -9.10 11.33 -10.59
CA LYS A 226 -8.23 10.20 -10.96
C LYS A 226 -8.91 8.82 -10.85
N LYS A 227 -9.96 8.70 -10.03
CA LYS A 227 -10.75 7.48 -9.86
C LYS A 227 -11.97 7.39 -10.77
N GLY A 228 -12.17 8.41 -11.62
CA GLY A 228 -13.21 8.39 -12.64
C GLY A 228 -14.62 8.73 -12.14
N VAL A 229 -14.81 9.13 -10.87
CA VAL A 229 -16.14 9.41 -10.32
C VAL A 229 -16.87 10.54 -11.07
N PHE A 230 -16.13 11.58 -11.52
CA PHE A 230 -16.72 12.65 -12.34
C PHE A 230 -17.18 12.15 -13.71
N SER A 231 -16.41 11.25 -14.34
CA SER A 231 -16.80 10.63 -15.61
C SER A 231 -18.04 9.74 -15.42
N LEU A 232 -18.11 9.02 -14.29
CA LEU A 232 -19.30 8.22 -13.95
C LEU A 232 -20.54 9.10 -13.79
N LEU A 233 -20.47 10.20 -13.05
CA LEU A 233 -21.59 11.14 -12.92
C LEU A 233 -22.02 11.71 -14.29
N ARG A 234 -21.07 12.17 -15.10
CA ARG A 234 -21.37 12.67 -16.45
C ARG A 234 -22.04 11.62 -17.32
N SER A 235 -21.69 10.35 -17.16
CA SER A 235 -22.27 9.28 -17.98
C SER A 235 -23.75 9.08 -17.75
N LEU A 236 -24.29 9.48 -16.59
CA LEU A 236 -25.73 9.42 -16.30
C LEU A 236 -26.53 10.32 -17.26
N ASN A 237 -25.98 11.42 -17.75
CA ASN A 237 -26.62 12.33 -18.71
C ASN A 237 -26.87 11.66 -20.09
N TYR A 238 -26.24 10.54 -20.37
CA TYR A 238 -26.42 9.79 -21.63
C TYR A 238 -27.42 8.65 -21.49
N LEU A 239 -28.03 8.45 -20.32
CA LEU A 239 -29.03 7.40 -20.13
C LEU A 239 -30.36 7.82 -20.76
N LYS A 240 -30.99 6.86 -21.44
CA LYS A 240 -32.34 7.06 -22.03
C LYS A 240 -33.42 7.21 -20.94
N ASN A 241 -33.22 6.57 -19.79
CA ASN A 241 -34.12 6.62 -18.64
C ASN A 241 -33.30 6.85 -17.35
N PRO A 242 -32.92 8.08 -17.01
CA PRO A 242 -32.14 8.38 -15.82
C PRO A 242 -32.92 8.09 -14.51
N ASP A 243 -34.24 8.21 -14.51
CA ASP A 243 -35.10 7.94 -13.31
C ASP A 243 -35.10 6.46 -12.92
N GLY A 244 -34.74 5.58 -13.87
CA GLY A 244 -34.58 4.15 -13.63
C GLY A 244 -33.27 3.74 -12.99
N VAL A 245 -32.36 4.70 -12.69
CA VAL A 245 -31.05 4.43 -12.13
C VAL A 245 -30.85 5.19 -10.81
N GLU A 246 -30.31 4.51 -9.84
CA GLU A 246 -29.89 5.08 -8.56
C GLU A 246 -28.38 4.85 -8.39
N LEU A 247 -27.58 5.93 -8.25
CA LEU A 247 -26.14 5.85 -8.07
C LEU A 247 -25.74 6.22 -6.65
N TRP A 248 -25.03 5.30 -6.01
CA TRP A 248 -24.48 5.49 -4.67
C TRP A 248 -22.96 5.68 -4.76
N LEU A 249 -22.46 6.76 -4.14
CA LEU A 249 -21.03 7.07 -4.08
C LEU A 249 -20.53 6.85 -2.64
N ALA A 250 -19.73 5.79 -2.44
CA ALA A 250 -19.16 5.44 -1.15
C ALA A 250 -17.64 5.70 -1.15
N GLY A 251 -17.20 6.64 -0.31
CA GLY A 251 -15.79 6.95 -0.14
C GLY A 251 -15.50 8.35 0.38
N GLY A 252 -14.23 8.57 0.76
CA GLY A 252 -13.75 9.87 1.19
C GLY A 252 -13.23 10.72 0.02
N CYS A 253 -13.33 12.06 0.16
CA CYS A 253 -12.70 13.04 -0.72
C CYS A 253 -11.63 13.80 0.06
N GLY A 254 -10.39 13.76 -0.42
CA GLY A 254 -9.27 14.48 0.23
C GLY A 254 -9.16 15.97 -0.17
N ASN A 255 -9.97 16.39 -1.14
CA ASN A 255 -9.98 17.76 -1.64
C ASN A 255 -11.39 18.37 -1.47
N PRO A 256 -11.57 19.37 -0.58
CA PRO A 256 -12.87 20.00 -0.36
C PRO A 256 -13.50 20.60 -1.63
N ALA A 257 -12.70 21.18 -2.53
CA ALA A 257 -13.23 21.75 -3.78
C ALA A 257 -13.74 20.67 -4.75
N GLU A 258 -13.05 19.51 -4.82
CA GLU A 258 -13.55 18.35 -5.58
C GLU A 258 -14.86 17.82 -4.97
N TYR A 259 -14.97 17.79 -3.64
CA TYR A 259 -16.16 17.31 -2.95
C TYR A 259 -17.37 18.20 -3.25
N GLU A 260 -17.24 19.52 -3.15
CA GLU A 260 -18.32 20.45 -3.48
C GLU A 260 -18.73 20.35 -4.95
N ASN A 261 -17.79 20.23 -5.86
CA ASN A 261 -18.09 20.01 -7.28
C ASN A 261 -18.87 18.70 -7.51
N LEU A 262 -18.49 17.60 -6.84
CA LEU A 262 -19.23 16.34 -6.91
C LEU A 262 -20.66 16.49 -6.37
N ARG A 263 -20.84 17.23 -5.26
CA ARG A 263 -22.18 17.49 -4.71
C ARG A 263 -23.07 18.25 -5.68
N HIS A 264 -22.52 19.28 -6.33
CA HIS A 264 -23.27 20.05 -7.35
C HIS A 264 -23.64 19.20 -8.58
N MET A 265 -22.77 18.28 -8.97
CA MET A 265 -23.05 17.39 -10.11
C MET A 265 -24.05 16.28 -9.78
N ALA A 266 -24.23 15.96 -8.50
CA ALA A 266 -25.15 14.91 -8.03
C ALA A 266 -26.56 15.42 -7.72
N GLN A 267 -26.78 16.72 -7.77
CA GLN A 267 -28.09 17.39 -7.68
C GLN A 267 -28.76 17.51 -9.05
#